data_9b2dadf39654ad206caa5de2df28200c
#
_entry.id   9b2dadf39654ad206caa5de2df28200c
#
_cell.length_a   1.000
_cell.length_b   1.000
_cell.length_c   1.000
_cell.angle_alpha   90.00
_cell.angle_beta   90.00
_cell.angle_gamma   90.00
#
_symmetry.space_group_name_H-M   'P 1'
#
loop_
_entity.id
_entity.type
_entity.pdbx_description
1 polymer ?
#
loop_
_entity_poly.entity_id
_entity_poly.type
_entity_poly.pdbx_seq_one_letter_code
_entity_poly.pdbx_strand_id
1 'polypeptide(L)'
;MRKIAEIRVFEDEALLRWMVRASLAVLSAGVAAGVAWWFAVDAFNAAASSHVPAFELDRAFGAWGARLLGAEGAASVDVLWWVMLAVGIAASFAGHELVHAWLFRRFAPLGARVRLGANLKMGMLYASAEGVVFPRSRYLLAVLVPSVVVSLAALAIGVGLGWPLWTLVVATIHLSGCTGDWAYVRIIHSDPAIRYCKDTAWGAELYGDDETPARTVGAQRVDRAGFTVVEGGRVGSCVDDRSEGAGDQ
;
A
#
# COMPACT_ATOMS: atom_id res chain seq x y z
N MET A 1 12.83 23.13 -10.58
CA MET A 1 11.80 22.35 -9.82
C MET A 1 11.66 22.96 -8.44
N ARG A 2 10.46 23.29 -8.01
CA ARG A 2 10.19 23.84 -6.70
C ARG A 2 9.39 22.84 -5.86
N LYS A 3 9.77 22.64 -4.60
CA LYS A 3 8.99 21.85 -3.65
C LYS A 3 7.66 22.57 -3.40
N ILE A 4 6.54 21.90 -3.61
CA ILE A 4 5.20 22.45 -3.46
C ILE A 4 4.47 21.85 -2.26
N ALA A 5 4.77 20.59 -1.90
CA ALA A 5 4.18 19.92 -0.77
C ALA A 5 5.05 18.76 -0.28
N GLU A 6 4.72 18.23 0.88
CA GLU A 6 5.24 16.96 1.38
C GLU A 6 4.12 16.14 2.02
N ILE A 7 4.26 14.83 1.95
CA ILE A 7 3.36 13.89 2.60
C ILE A 7 4.11 13.29 3.77
N ARG A 8 3.63 13.53 4.98
CA ARG A 8 4.15 12.94 6.23
C ARG A 8 3.13 11.95 6.76
N VAL A 9 3.28 10.69 6.36
CA VAL A 9 2.26 9.65 6.59
C VAL A 9 1.91 9.52 8.07
N PHE A 10 2.89 9.59 8.96
CA PHE A 10 2.69 9.33 10.39
C PHE A 10 2.27 10.57 11.20
N GLU A 11 2.35 11.76 10.61
CA GLU A 11 1.98 13.01 11.26
C GLU A 11 0.58 13.47 10.82
N ASP A 12 0.02 12.90 9.75
CA ASP A 12 -1.29 13.26 9.23
C ASP A 12 -2.37 12.28 9.73
N GLU A 13 -3.07 12.66 10.80
CA GLU A 13 -4.15 11.85 11.37
C GLU A 13 -5.33 11.64 10.39
N ALA A 14 -5.60 12.58 9.47
CA ALA A 14 -6.68 12.42 8.50
C ALA A 14 -6.31 11.35 7.48
N LEU A 15 -5.04 11.34 7.05
CA LEU A 15 -4.49 10.31 6.18
C LEU A 15 -4.52 8.94 6.85
N LEU A 16 -4.07 8.84 8.10
CA LEU A 16 -4.13 7.59 8.86
C LEU A 16 -5.56 7.06 9.01
N ARG A 17 -6.52 7.94 9.37
CA ARG A 17 -7.95 7.55 9.44
C ARG A 17 -8.48 7.07 8.09
N TRP A 18 -8.08 7.70 6.99
CA TRP A 18 -8.47 7.26 5.66
C TRP A 18 -7.89 5.87 5.33
N MET A 19 -6.60 5.64 5.60
CA MET A 19 -5.94 4.35 5.39
C MET A 19 -6.64 3.24 6.17
N VAL A 20 -6.94 3.47 7.45
CA VAL A 20 -7.69 2.51 8.28
C VAL A 20 -9.06 2.19 7.69
N ARG A 21 -9.82 3.23 7.28
CA ARG A 21 -11.14 3.02 6.65
C ARG A 21 -11.02 2.27 5.33
N ALA A 22 -10.03 2.58 4.52
CA ALA A 22 -9.78 1.91 3.26
C ALA A 22 -9.40 0.44 3.50
N SER A 23 -8.52 0.15 4.48
CA SER A 23 -8.17 -1.22 4.86
C SER A 23 -9.39 -2.01 5.33
N LEU A 24 -10.23 -1.42 6.18
CA LEU A 24 -11.49 -2.04 6.64
C LEU A 24 -12.44 -2.29 5.48
N ALA A 25 -12.54 -1.36 4.53
CA ALA A 25 -13.37 -1.53 3.34
C ALA A 25 -12.86 -2.69 2.47
N VAL A 26 -11.55 -2.83 2.29
CA VAL A 26 -10.94 -3.96 1.57
C VAL A 26 -11.22 -5.28 2.28
N LEU A 27 -11.04 -5.33 3.60
CA LEU A 27 -11.35 -6.52 4.40
C LEU A 27 -12.83 -6.92 4.28
N SER A 28 -13.73 -5.93 4.37
CA SER A 28 -15.17 -6.15 4.20
C SER A 28 -15.52 -6.63 2.78
N ALA A 29 -14.87 -6.07 1.76
CA ALA A 29 -15.02 -6.50 0.38
C ALA A 29 -14.50 -7.93 0.17
N GLY A 30 -13.40 -8.31 0.83
CA GLY A 30 -12.89 -9.68 0.83
C GLY A 30 -13.90 -10.67 1.43
N VAL A 31 -14.50 -10.35 2.57
CA VAL A 31 -15.57 -11.16 3.16
C VAL A 31 -16.76 -11.29 2.21
N ALA A 32 -17.22 -10.16 1.64
CA ALA A 32 -18.33 -10.17 0.69
C ALA A 32 -18.02 -11.01 -0.56
N ALA A 33 -16.79 -10.92 -1.07
CA ALA A 33 -16.34 -11.74 -2.20
C ALA A 33 -16.33 -13.24 -1.84
N GLY A 34 -15.90 -13.60 -0.63
CA GLY A 34 -15.94 -14.98 -0.13
C GLY A 34 -17.37 -15.51 -0.03
N VAL A 35 -18.29 -14.71 0.49
CA VAL A 35 -19.73 -15.07 0.55
C VAL A 35 -20.32 -15.24 -0.85
N ALA A 36 -20.02 -14.30 -1.76
CA ALA A 36 -20.48 -14.40 -3.15
C ALA A 36 -19.92 -15.64 -3.86
N TRP A 37 -18.64 -15.96 -3.63
CA TRP A 37 -18.02 -17.17 -4.14
C TRP A 37 -18.69 -18.44 -3.61
N TRP A 38 -18.99 -18.49 -2.30
CA TRP A 38 -19.71 -19.61 -1.69
C TRP A 38 -21.04 -19.87 -2.41
N PHE A 39 -21.88 -18.84 -2.56
CA PHE A 39 -23.17 -18.96 -3.25
C PHE A 39 -23.03 -19.31 -4.73
N ALA A 40 -22.01 -18.81 -5.41
CA ALA A 40 -21.75 -19.15 -6.81
C ALA A 40 -21.41 -20.64 -6.98
N VAL A 41 -20.58 -21.19 -6.09
CA VAL A 41 -20.22 -22.62 -6.10
C VAL A 41 -21.43 -23.49 -5.71
N ASP A 42 -22.24 -23.07 -4.74
CA ASP A 42 -23.45 -23.77 -4.34
C ASP A 42 -24.47 -23.85 -5.51
N ALA A 43 -24.71 -22.72 -6.18
CA ALA A 43 -25.56 -22.67 -7.36
C ALA A 43 -25.02 -23.54 -8.51
N PHE A 44 -23.70 -23.55 -8.73
CA PHE A 44 -23.06 -24.41 -9.71
C PHE A 44 -23.25 -25.89 -9.35
N ASN A 45 -23.04 -26.29 -8.09
CA ASN A 45 -23.23 -27.65 -7.62
C ASN A 45 -24.67 -28.13 -7.83
N ALA A 46 -25.65 -27.26 -7.52
CA ALA A 46 -27.07 -27.58 -7.74
C ALA A 46 -27.37 -27.78 -9.23
N ALA A 47 -26.84 -26.93 -10.12
CA ALA A 47 -27.09 -27.03 -11.56
C ALA A 47 -26.35 -28.21 -12.21
N ALA A 48 -25.12 -28.51 -11.77
CA ALA A 48 -24.28 -29.56 -12.35
C ALA A 48 -24.39 -30.91 -11.65
N SER A 49 -25.22 -31.05 -10.60
CA SER A 49 -25.29 -32.22 -9.73
C SER A 49 -23.93 -32.67 -9.23
N SER A 50 -23.11 -31.67 -8.86
CA SER A 50 -21.73 -31.85 -8.39
C SER A 50 -21.60 -31.51 -6.89
N HIS A 51 -20.46 -31.84 -6.30
CA HIS A 51 -20.16 -31.56 -4.90
C HIS A 51 -18.75 -30.97 -4.75
N VAL A 52 -18.47 -29.88 -5.49
CA VAL A 52 -17.20 -29.19 -5.38
C VAL A 52 -17.24 -28.27 -4.12
N PRO A 53 -16.31 -28.40 -3.19
CA PRO A 53 -16.28 -27.51 -2.03
C PRO A 53 -15.92 -26.08 -2.47
N ALA A 54 -16.63 -25.08 -1.94
CA ALA A 54 -16.33 -23.67 -2.20
C ALA A 54 -14.99 -23.25 -1.60
N PHE A 55 -14.65 -23.85 -0.44
CA PHE A 55 -13.41 -23.58 0.30
C PHE A 55 -12.87 -24.85 0.91
N GLU A 56 -11.56 -24.91 1.13
CA GLU A 56 -10.86 -26.00 1.82
C GLU A 56 -10.98 -25.89 3.37
N LEU A 57 -12.21 -25.77 3.88
CA LEU A 57 -12.49 -25.59 5.31
C LEU A 57 -12.11 -26.81 6.17
N ASP A 58 -12.17 -27.99 5.59
CA ASP A 58 -11.74 -29.24 6.19
C ASP A 58 -10.25 -29.22 6.52
N ARG A 59 -9.43 -28.68 5.65
CA ARG A 59 -7.98 -28.50 5.88
C ARG A 59 -7.70 -27.42 6.93
N ALA A 60 -8.38 -26.28 6.83
CA ALA A 60 -8.16 -25.16 7.72
C ALA A 60 -8.63 -25.47 9.17
N PHE A 61 -9.77 -26.14 9.32
CA PHE A 61 -10.46 -26.27 10.60
C PHE A 61 -10.77 -27.74 11.00
N GLY A 62 -10.26 -28.72 10.26
CA GLY A 62 -10.42 -30.14 10.57
C GLY A 62 -11.89 -30.56 10.61
N ALA A 63 -12.26 -31.35 11.61
CA ALA A 63 -13.62 -31.89 11.75
C ALA A 63 -14.72 -30.82 11.82
N TRP A 64 -14.42 -29.61 12.32
CA TRP A 64 -15.38 -28.51 12.34
C TRP A 64 -15.63 -27.98 10.91
N GLY A 65 -14.57 -27.80 10.14
CA GLY A 65 -14.68 -27.39 8.73
C GLY A 65 -15.36 -28.45 7.87
N ALA A 66 -15.06 -29.73 8.09
CA ALA A 66 -15.71 -30.85 7.41
C ALA A 66 -17.23 -30.87 7.66
N ARG A 67 -17.67 -30.65 8.90
CA ARG A 67 -19.11 -30.55 9.25
C ARG A 67 -19.81 -29.40 8.55
N LEU A 68 -19.16 -28.24 8.40
CA LEU A 68 -19.72 -27.11 7.64
C LEU A 68 -19.94 -27.43 6.16
N LEU A 69 -19.13 -28.35 5.63
CA LEU A 69 -19.24 -28.84 4.25
C LEU A 69 -20.18 -30.03 4.12
N GLY A 70 -20.84 -30.47 5.22
CA GLY A 70 -21.69 -31.65 5.22
C GLY A 70 -20.91 -32.97 5.08
N ALA A 71 -19.62 -32.98 5.29
CA ALA A 71 -18.78 -34.16 5.25
C ALA A 71 -18.78 -34.89 6.59
N GLU A 72 -18.98 -36.21 6.57
CA GLU A 72 -18.82 -37.08 7.74
C GLU A 72 -17.39 -37.61 7.78
N GLY A 73 -16.68 -37.36 8.88
CA GLY A 73 -15.35 -37.92 9.09
C GLY A 73 -14.53 -37.14 10.14
N ALA A 74 -13.51 -37.81 10.69
CA ALA A 74 -12.56 -37.23 11.62
C ALA A 74 -11.41 -36.57 10.82
N ALA A 75 -11.62 -35.38 10.28
CA ALA A 75 -10.53 -34.60 9.70
C ALA A 75 -9.72 -33.93 10.79
N SER A 76 -8.39 -34.02 10.73
CA SER A 76 -7.47 -33.25 11.57
C SER A 76 -7.17 -31.90 10.91
N VAL A 77 -6.86 -30.89 11.71
CA VAL A 77 -6.40 -29.61 11.20
C VAL A 77 -5.09 -29.82 10.42
N ASP A 78 -5.05 -29.31 9.20
CA ASP A 78 -3.86 -29.38 8.35
C ASP A 78 -2.88 -28.28 8.77
N VAL A 79 -1.89 -28.65 9.57
CA VAL A 79 -0.85 -27.70 10.03
C VAL A 79 -0.08 -27.10 8.86
N LEU A 80 0.13 -27.87 7.77
CA LEU A 80 0.80 -27.38 6.58
C LEU A 80 0.01 -26.24 5.93
N TRP A 81 -1.33 -26.33 5.90
CA TRP A 81 -2.18 -25.27 5.38
C TRP A 81 -1.96 -23.95 6.13
N TRP A 82 -1.91 -23.98 7.45
CA TRP A 82 -1.68 -22.81 8.29
C TRP A 82 -0.27 -22.23 8.11
N VAL A 83 0.74 -23.10 8.01
CA VAL A 83 2.12 -22.68 7.71
C VAL A 83 2.17 -22.00 6.34
N MET A 84 1.56 -22.59 5.32
CA MET A 84 1.50 -22.01 3.98
C MET A 84 0.72 -20.71 3.94
N LEU A 85 -0.32 -20.54 4.78
CA LEU A 85 -1.03 -19.27 4.93
C LEU A 85 -0.10 -18.19 5.51
N ALA A 86 0.58 -18.49 6.60
CA ALA A 86 1.51 -17.55 7.24
C ALA A 86 2.67 -17.16 6.30
N VAL A 87 3.25 -18.14 5.61
CA VAL A 87 4.29 -17.93 4.60
C VAL A 87 3.75 -17.10 3.43
N GLY A 88 2.55 -17.39 2.96
CA GLY A 88 1.92 -16.66 1.85
C GLY A 88 1.69 -15.18 2.19
N ILE A 89 1.19 -14.90 3.40
CA ILE A 89 1.02 -13.53 3.89
C ILE A 89 2.39 -12.81 3.99
N ALA A 90 3.38 -13.44 4.64
CA ALA A 90 4.71 -12.83 4.77
C ALA A 90 5.39 -12.61 3.40
N ALA A 91 5.30 -13.60 2.50
CA ALA A 91 5.84 -13.53 1.16
C ALA A 91 5.14 -12.47 0.29
N SER A 92 3.84 -12.25 0.48
CA SER A 92 3.11 -11.22 -0.24
C SER A 92 3.63 -9.82 0.10
N PHE A 93 3.87 -9.50 1.37
CA PHE A 93 4.47 -8.22 1.77
C PHE A 93 5.93 -8.09 1.34
N ALA A 94 6.73 -9.14 1.50
CA ALA A 94 8.12 -9.12 1.04
C ALA A 94 8.20 -8.95 -0.49
N GLY A 95 7.37 -9.67 -1.23
CA GLY A 95 7.26 -9.57 -2.69
C GLY A 95 6.81 -8.16 -3.13
N HIS A 96 5.91 -7.54 -2.39
CA HIS A 96 5.45 -6.17 -2.61
C HIS A 96 6.63 -5.19 -2.58
N GLU A 97 7.44 -5.22 -1.53
CA GLU A 97 8.62 -4.37 -1.40
C GLU A 97 9.71 -4.67 -2.45
N LEU A 98 9.85 -5.94 -2.82
CA LEU A 98 10.76 -6.31 -3.90
C LEU A 98 10.34 -5.74 -5.25
N VAL A 99 9.04 -5.70 -5.55
CA VAL A 99 8.50 -5.08 -6.77
C VAL A 99 8.71 -3.57 -6.74
N HIS A 100 8.49 -2.89 -5.59
CA HIS A 100 8.86 -1.48 -5.41
C HIS A 100 10.34 -1.25 -5.70
N ALA A 101 11.22 -2.01 -5.06
CA ALA A 101 12.66 -1.88 -5.22
C ALA A 101 13.10 -2.10 -6.67
N TRP A 102 12.50 -3.08 -7.36
CA TRP A 102 12.78 -3.36 -8.76
C TRP A 102 12.35 -2.19 -9.65
N LEU A 103 11.16 -1.63 -9.45
CA LEU A 103 10.66 -0.49 -10.22
C LEU A 103 11.47 0.78 -9.95
N PHE A 104 11.80 1.07 -8.70
CA PHE A 104 12.68 2.18 -8.36
C PHE A 104 14.04 2.04 -9.04
N ARG A 105 14.65 0.85 -9.00
CA ARG A 105 15.91 0.59 -9.72
C ARG A 105 15.76 0.76 -11.23
N ARG A 106 14.64 0.34 -11.79
CA ARG A 106 14.38 0.42 -13.25
C ARG A 106 14.21 1.86 -13.73
N PHE A 107 13.65 2.72 -12.88
CA PHE A 107 13.33 4.10 -13.23
C PHE A 107 14.38 5.12 -12.75
N ALA A 108 15.22 4.74 -11.80
CA ALA A 108 16.25 5.60 -11.26
C ALA A 108 17.44 5.76 -12.23
N PRO A 109 18.18 6.88 -12.17
CA PRO A 109 19.44 7.05 -12.88
C PRO A 109 20.48 5.98 -12.48
N LEU A 110 21.43 5.72 -13.36
CA LEU A 110 22.56 4.83 -13.07
C LEU A 110 23.32 5.32 -11.83
N GLY A 111 23.60 4.40 -10.91
CA GLY A 111 24.30 4.69 -9.65
C GLY A 111 23.39 5.11 -8.49
N ALA A 112 22.09 5.26 -8.69
CA ALA A 112 21.15 5.51 -7.60
C ALA A 112 21.10 4.34 -6.62
N ARG A 113 21.03 4.65 -5.33
CA ARG A 113 20.93 3.65 -4.27
C ARG A 113 19.47 3.39 -3.93
N VAL A 114 19.03 2.17 -4.14
CA VAL A 114 17.74 1.67 -3.65
C VAL A 114 18.00 0.82 -2.42
N ARG A 115 17.34 1.15 -1.33
CA ARG A 115 17.45 0.44 -0.04
C ARG A 115 16.15 -0.26 0.28
N LEU A 116 16.27 -1.48 0.76
CA LEU A 116 15.19 -2.19 1.45
C LEU A 116 15.41 -2.05 2.94
N GLY A 117 14.38 -1.77 3.68
CA GLY A 117 14.43 -1.64 5.13
C GLY A 117 13.20 -2.22 5.81
N ALA A 118 13.30 -2.34 7.13
CA ALA A 118 12.19 -2.75 7.97
C ALA A 118 12.08 -1.81 9.17
N ASN A 119 10.89 -1.32 9.44
CA ASN A 119 10.57 -0.64 10.69
C ASN A 119 9.72 -1.58 11.55
N LEU A 120 10.40 -2.40 12.37
CA LEU A 120 9.74 -3.40 13.20
C LEU A 120 8.82 -2.81 14.27
N LYS A 121 9.07 -1.56 14.71
CA LYS A 121 8.19 -0.88 15.67
C LYS A 121 6.82 -0.59 15.07
N MET A 122 6.76 -0.41 13.75
CA MET A 122 5.53 -0.12 13.00
C MET A 122 5.04 -1.32 12.19
N GLY A 123 5.77 -2.46 12.25
CA GLY A 123 5.44 -3.66 11.46
C GLY A 123 5.52 -3.43 9.95
N MET A 124 6.40 -2.52 9.49
CA MET A 124 6.48 -2.14 8.09
C MET A 124 7.80 -2.58 7.46
N LEU A 125 7.70 -3.14 6.26
CA LEU A 125 8.80 -3.22 5.31
C LEU A 125 8.70 -1.99 4.39
N TYR A 126 9.82 -1.55 3.83
CA TYR A 126 9.81 -0.46 2.85
C TYR A 126 10.97 -0.57 1.87
N ALA A 127 10.72 -0.12 0.65
CA ALA A 127 11.74 0.12 -0.35
C ALA A 127 11.85 1.64 -0.58
N SER A 128 13.04 2.19 -0.55
CA SER A 128 13.27 3.61 -0.78
C SER A 128 14.41 3.85 -1.77
N ALA A 129 14.22 4.84 -2.64
CA ALA A 129 15.23 5.34 -3.56
C ALA A 129 15.72 6.71 -3.08
N GLU A 130 16.56 6.71 -2.04
CA GLU A 130 17.03 7.94 -1.39
C GLU A 130 17.64 8.93 -2.38
N GLY A 131 17.16 10.19 -2.33
CA GLY A 131 17.70 11.29 -3.11
C GLY A 131 17.28 11.32 -4.59
N VAL A 132 16.53 10.34 -5.06
CA VAL A 132 16.06 10.26 -6.44
C VAL A 132 14.72 10.98 -6.60
N VAL A 133 14.65 11.86 -7.60
CA VAL A 133 13.41 12.52 -8.01
C VAL A 133 12.87 11.80 -9.25
N PHE A 134 11.66 11.30 -9.14
CA PHE A 134 10.97 10.59 -10.21
C PHE A 134 9.93 11.50 -10.89
N PRO A 135 9.76 11.40 -12.20
CA PRO A 135 8.58 11.94 -12.86
C PRO A 135 7.29 11.32 -12.25
N ARG A 136 6.24 12.12 -12.11
CA ARG A 136 4.94 11.73 -11.55
C ARG A 136 4.46 10.37 -12.06
N SER A 137 4.46 10.16 -13.38
CA SER A 137 3.96 8.92 -13.98
C SER A 137 4.74 7.69 -13.56
N ARG A 138 6.09 7.79 -13.50
CA ARG A 138 6.94 6.68 -13.08
C ARG A 138 6.79 6.39 -11.58
N TYR A 139 6.63 7.43 -10.77
CA TYR A 139 6.39 7.26 -9.33
C TYR A 139 5.04 6.60 -9.07
N LEU A 140 3.96 7.06 -9.70
CA LEU A 140 2.64 6.45 -9.60
C LEU A 140 2.64 4.99 -10.05
N LEU A 141 3.37 4.68 -11.13
CA LEU A 141 3.51 3.30 -11.59
C LEU A 141 4.27 2.45 -10.56
N ALA A 142 5.37 2.97 -10.00
CA ALA A 142 6.15 2.27 -8.99
C ALA A 142 5.32 1.97 -7.73
N VAL A 143 4.44 2.89 -7.35
CA VAL A 143 3.59 2.76 -6.16
C VAL A 143 2.39 1.82 -6.39
N LEU A 144 1.80 1.80 -7.60
CA LEU A 144 0.57 1.04 -7.85
C LEU A 144 0.81 -0.41 -8.30
N VAL A 145 1.86 -0.66 -9.10
CA VAL A 145 2.12 -1.97 -9.71
C VAL A 145 2.28 -3.10 -8.70
N PRO A 146 2.95 -2.93 -7.53
CA PRO A 146 3.09 -4.00 -6.54
C PRO A 146 1.74 -4.56 -6.08
N SER A 147 0.75 -3.69 -5.84
CA SER A 147 -0.60 -4.12 -5.44
C SER A 147 -1.22 -5.09 -6.45
N VAL A 148 -1.04 -4.83 -7.75
CA VAL A 148 -1.61 -5.64 -8.83
C VAL A 148 -0.81 -6.93 -9.02
N VAL A 149 0.52 -6.83 -9.16
CA VAL A 149 1.39 -7.97 -9.50
C VAL A 149 1.35 -9.02 -8.40
N VAL A 150 1.48 -8.60 -7.14
CA VAL A 150 1.50 -9.55 -6.01
C VAL A 150 0.13 -10.18 -5.78
N SER A 151 -0.97 -9.43 -5.94
CA SER A 151 -2.31 -10.00 -5.83
C SER A 151 -2.59 -11.01 -6.95
N LEU A 152 -2.17 -10.73 -8.18
CA LEU A 152 -2.28 -11.68 -9.29
C LEU A 152 -1.41 -12.93 -9.07
N ALA A 153 -0.21 -12.77 -8.50
CA ALA A 153 0.64 -13.90 -8.14
C ALA A 153 -0.01 -14.78 -7.06
N ALA A 154 -0.57 -14.17 -6.00
CA ALA A 154 -1.30 -14.90 -4.97
C ALA A 154 -2.51 -15.66 -5.56
N LEU A 155 -3.26 -15.03 -6.47
CA LEU A 155 -4.36 -15.66 -7.18
C LEU A 155 -3.87 -16.86 -8.01
N ALA A 156 -2.82 -16.69 -8.79
CA ALA A 156 -2.29 -17.78 -9.63
C ALA A 156 -1.80 -18.97 -8.79
N ILE A 157 -1.09 -18.71 -7.68
CA ILE A 157 -0.62 -19.73 -6.74
C ILE A 157 -1.82 -20.47 -6.13
N GLY A 158 -2.79 -19.75 -5.60
CA GLY A 158 -3.94 -20.35 -4.93
C GLY A 158 -4.83 -21.16 -5.87
N VAL A 159 -5.03 -20.67 -7.11
CA VAL A 159 -5.72 -21.45 -8.16
C VAL A 159 -4.93 -22.71 -8.51
N GLY A 160 -3.61 -22.59 -8.66
CA GLY A 160 -2.75 -23.75 -8.94
C GLY A 160 -2.74 -24.80 -7.84
N LEU A 161 -2.90 -24.39 -6.57
CA LEU A 161 -3.00 -25.30 -5.43
C LEU A 161 -4.42 -25.84 -5.21
N GLY A 162 -5.44 -25.26 -5.84
CA GLY A 162 -6.84 -25.55 -5.53
C GLY A 162 -7.25 -25.08 -4.13
N TRP A 163 -6.70 -23.96 -3.67
CA TRP A 163 -6.90 -23.40 -2.32
C TRP A 163 -7.60 -22.02 -2.36
N PRO A 164 -8.89 -21.96 -2.66
CA PRO A 164 -9.63 -20.70 -2.80
C PRO A 164 -9.71 -19.90 -1.49
N LEU A 165 -9.81 -20.53 -0.32
CA LEU A 165 -9.80 -19.83 0.96
C LEU A 165 -8.44 -19.18 1.22
N TRP A 166 -7.35 -19.92 1.00
CA TRP A 166 -5.99 -19.38 1.11
C TRP A 166 -5.80 -18.18 0.19
N THR A 167 -6.21 -18.29 -1.07
CA THR A 167 -6.14 -17.21 -2.06
C THR A 167 -6.87 -15.96 -1.58
N LEU A 168 -8.13 -16.14 -1.14
CA LEU A 168 -8.97 -15.05 -0.65
C LEU A 168 -8.32 -14.33 0.53
N VAL A 169 -7.84 -15.09 1.51
CA VAL A 169 -7.24 -14.53 2.74
C VAL A 169 -5.94 -13.78 2.41
N VAL A 170 -5.02 -14.41 1.67
CA VAL A 170 -3.72 -13.79 1.32
C VAL A 170 -3.93 -12.53 0.48
N ALA A 171 -4.75 -12.59 -0.57
CA ALA A 171 -5.00 -11.44 -1.43
C ALA A 171 -5.69 -10.29 -0.67
N THR A 172 -6.68 -10.60 0.17
CA THR A 172 -7.40 -9.59 0.95
C THR A 172 -6.50 -8.90 1.97
N ILE A 173 -5.69 -9.66 2.72
CA ILE A 173 -4.74 -9.11 3.69
C ILE A 173 -3.68 -8.26 2.97
N HIS A 174 -3.10 -8.76 1.87
CA HIS A 174 -2.14 -8.01 1.08
C HIS A 174 -2.72 -6.69 0.58
N LEU A 175 -3.90 -6.70 -0.08
CA LEU A 175 -4.55 -5.49 -0.58
C LEU A 175 -4.92 -4.51 0.54
N SER A 176 -5.32 -5.00 1.72
CA SER A 176 -5.59 -4.14 2.87
C SER A 176 -4.32 -3.42 3.36
N GLY A 177 -3.16 -4.03 3.20
CA GLY A 177 -1.86 -3.42 3.47
C GLY A 177 -1.42 -2.38 2.43
N CYS A 178 -1.91 -2.47 1.18
CA CYS A 178 -1.55 -1.55 0.10
C CYS A 178 -2.21 -0.16 0.20
N THR A 179 -3.03 0.09 1.20
CA THR A 179 -3.78 1.36 1.33
C THR A 179 -2.89 2.57 1.53
N GLY A 180 -1.68 2.39 2.06
CA GLY A 180 -0.65 3.43 2.09
C GLY A 180 -0.29 3.91 0.69
N ASP A 181 0.02 2.99 -0.21
CA ASP A 181 0.36 3.30 -1.59
C ASP A 181 -0.79 3.98 -2.32
N TRP A 182 -2.02 3.50 -2.11
CA TRP A 182 -3.20 4.11 -2.71
C TRP A 182 -3.44 5.53 -2.20
N ALA A 183 -3.06 5.82 -0.96
CA ALA A 183 -3.11 7.17 -0.43
C ALA A 183 -2.16 8.11 -1.18
N TYR A 184 -0.92 7.67 -1.45
CA TYR A 184 0.01 8.42 -2.31
C TYR A 184 -0.56 8.64 -3.71
N VAL A 185 -1.07 7.57 -4.35
CA VAL A 185 -1.70 7.66 -5.67
C VAL A 185 -2.81 8.70 -5.67
N ARG A 186 -3.70 8.65 -4.67
CA ARG A 186 -4.81 9.58 -4.55
C ARG A 186 -4.35 11.02 -4.42
N ILE A 187 -3.39 11.31 -3.51
CA ILE A 187 -2.88 12.67 -3.26
C ILE A 187 -2.18 13.20 -4.52
N ILE A 188 -1.29 12.41 -5.12
CA ILE A 188 -0.56 12.83 -6.29
C ILE A 188 -1.48 13.01 -7.50
N HIS A 189 -2.52 12.18 -7.63
CA HIS A 189 -3.47 12.27 -8.73
C HIS A 189 -4.40 13.48 -8.60
N SER A 190 -4.76 13.87 -7.37
CA SER A 190 -5.68 14.98 -7.12
C SER A 190 -5.11 16.36 -7.45
N ASP A 191 -3.78 16.51 -7.47
CA ASP A 191 -3.14 17.79 -7.79
C ASP A 191 -2.30 17.72 -9.08
N PRO A 192 -2.76 18.31 -10.18
CA PRO A 192 -2.04 18.33 -11.45
C PRO A 192 -0.76 19.18 -11.41
N ALA A 193 -0.56 20.03 -10.41
CA ALA A 193 0.65 20.81 -10.24
C ALA A 193 1.85 19.93 -9.83
N ILE A 194 1.61 18.74 -9.26
CA ILE A 194 2.65 17.78 -8.93
C ILE A 194 3.21 17.16 -10.21
N ARG A 195 4.47 17.42 -10.52
CA ARG A 195 5.17 16.90 -11.69
C ARG A 195 6.21 15.85 -11.35
N TYR A 196 6.81 15.98 -10.17
CA TYR A 196 7.86 15.09 -9.71
C TYR A 196 7.63 14.72 -8.25
N CYS A 197 8.07 13.51 -7.89
CA CYS A 197 7.95 12.96 -6.55
C CYS A 197 9.31 12.41 -6.12
N LYS A 198 9.67 12.63 -4.86
CA LYS A 198 10.88 12.08 -4.25
C LYS A 198 10.50 11.31 -3.02
N ASP A 199 10.87 10.06 -2.99
CA ASP A 199 10.64 9.18 -1.86
C ASP A 199 11.58 9.53 -0.70
N THR A 200 11.07 9.46 0.53
CA THR A 200 11.81 9.76 1.77
C THR A 200 11.50 8.73 2.84
N ALA A 201 12.33 8.65 3.86
CA ALA A 201 12.14 7.72 4.98
C ALA A 201 10.87 7.98 5.82
N TRP A 202 10.25 9.15 5.68
CA TRP A 202 9.07 9.59 6.44
C TRP A 202 7.84 9.83 5.56
N GLY A 203 7.97 9.66 4.24
CA GLY A 203 6.88 9.89 3.30
C GLY A 203 7.35 10.26 1.90
N ALA A 204 6.81 11.31 1.30
CA ALA A 204 7.22 11.79 -0.01
C ALA A 204 7.27 13.33 -0.09
N GLU A 205 8.26 13.85 -0.81
CA GLU A 205 8.33 15.25 -1.21
C GLU A 205 7.79 15.40 -2.64
N LEU A 206 6.94 16.41 -2.84
CA LEU A 206 6.24 16.66 -4.07
C LEU A 206 6.73 17.98 -4.70
N TYR A 207 7.03 17.94 -5.99
CA TYR A 207 7.63 19.05 -6.71
C TYR A 207 6.80 19.42 -7.94
N GLY A 208 6.72 20.73 -8.20
CA GLY A 208 6.18 21.29 -9.43
C GLY A 208 7.26 21.91 -10.32
N ASP A 209 6.85 22.44 -11.46
CA ASP A 209 7.67 23.25 -12.34
C ASP A 209 7.96 24.61 -11.70
N ASP A 210 9.05 25.28 -12.10
CA ASP A 210 9.48 26.58 -11.50
C ASP A 210 8.44 27.70 -11.74
N GLU A 211 7.64 27.60 -12.82
CA GLU A 211 6.58 28.54 -13.17
C GLU A 211 5.29 28.33 -12.35
N THR A 212 5.20 27.29 -11.55
CA THR A 212 4.03 27.05 -10.71
C THR A 212 3.95 28.16 -9.66
N PRO A 213 2.88 29.00 -9.60
CA PRO A 213 2.82 30.12 -8.68
C PRO A 213 2.99 29.63 -7.24
N ALA A 214 3.81 30.37 -6.47
CA ALA A 214 3.95 30.11 -5.04
C ALA A 214 2.59 30.30 -4.39
N ARG A 215 1.95 29.24 -3.97
CA ARG A 215 0.78 29.35 -3.10
C ARG A 215 1.27 29.91 -1.77
N THR A 216 0.60 30.97 -1.33
CA THR A 216 0.92 31.74 -0.14
C THR A 216 0.98 30.78 1.06
N VAL A 217 2.11 30.78 1.72
CA VAL A 217 2.34 30.06 3.00
C VAL A 217 1.33 30.63 4.02
N GLY A 218 0.50 29.78 4.57
CA GLY A 218 -0.41 30.20 5.66
C GLY A 218 -1.73 29.44 5.76
N ALA A 219 -2.13 28.67 4.78
CA ALA A 219 -3.33 27.86 4.87
C ALA A 219 -2.98 26.38 4.85
N GLN A 220 -3.25 25.69 5.94
CA GLN A 220 -3.40 24.24 5.90
C GLN A 220 -4.45 23.92 4.82
N ARG A 221 -3.99 23.48 3.67
CA ARG A 221 -4.88 23.07 2.62
C ARG A 221 -5.36 21.66 2.92
N VAL A 222 -6.60 21.55 3.30
CA VAL A 222 -7.32 20.29 3.16
C VAL A 222 -7.52 20.08 1.66
N ASP A 223 -6.90 19.07 1.07
CA ASP A 223 -7.13 18.73 -0.33
C ASP A 223 -8.61 18.33 -0.52
N ARG A 224 -9.07 18.21 -1.76
CA ARG A 224 -10.43 17.73 -2.06
C ARG A 224 -10.68 16.32 -1.52
N ALA A 225 -9.65 15.62 -1.09
CA ALA A 225 -9.70 14.30 -0.47
C ALA A 225 -9.77 14.35 1.06
N GLY A 226 -9.71 15.54 1.69
CA GLY A 226 -9.79 15.74 3.13
C GLY A 226 -8.48 15.54 3.90
N PHE A 227 -7.33 15.56 3.20
CA PHE A 227 -6.02 15.39 3.83
C PHE A 227 -5.31 16.73 4.07
N THR A 228 -4.52 16.78 5.13
CA THR A 228 -3.66 17.93 5.41
C THR A 228 -2.35 17.78 4.64
N VAL A 229 -2.11 18.68 3.69
CA VAL A 229 -0.84 18.78 2.97
C VAL A 229 -0.05 19.91 3.60
N VAL A 230 1.12 19.61 4.16
CA VAL A 230 2.01 20.63 4.74
C VAL A 230 2.76 21.31 3.59
N GLU A 231 2.47 22.57 3.34
CA GLU A 231 3.18 23.34 2.32
C GLU A 231 4.60 23.68 2.81
N GLY A 232 5.59 23.45 1.94
CA GLY A 232 7.01 23.65 2.25
C GLY A 232 7.31 25.09 2.65
N GLY A 233 7.76 25.30 3.88
CA GLY A 233 8.18 26.59 4.37
C GLY A 233 9.36 27.16 3.56
N ARG A 234 9.32 28.45 3.25
CA ARG A 234 10.48 29.22 2.79
C ARG A 234 11.56 29.15 3.89
N VAL A 235 12.73 28.65 3.55
CA VAL A 235 13.93 28.94 4.33
C VAL A 235 14.17 30.45 4.24
N GLY A 236 13.85 31.17 5.32
CA GLY A 236 14.16 32.56 5.42
C GLY A 236 15.68 32.71 5.35
N SER A 237 16.17 33.50 4.39
CA SER A 237 17.51 33.99 4.40
C SER A 237 17.66 34.81 5.68
N CYS A 238 18.51 34.36 6.60
CA CYS A 238 19.06 35.24 7.64
C CYS A 238 19.87 36.31 6.93
N VAL A 239 19.27 37.47 6.76
CA VAL A 239 20.03 38.69 6.49
C VAL A 239 20.73 39.06 7.80
N ASP A 240 22.03 38.95 7.78
CA ASP A 240 22.95 39.42 8.84
C ASP A 240 22.86 40.94 8.84
N ASP A 241 22.05 41.51 9.72
CA ASP A 241 21.98 42.96 9.96
C ASP A 241 23.02 43.34 11.01
N ARG A 242 24.28 43.35 10.56
CA ARG A 242 25.35 44.08 11.26
C ARG A 242 25.54 45.39 10.57
N SER A 243 24.81 46.39 10.96
CA SER A 243 25.18 47.79 10.73
C SER A 243 25.18 48.55 12.04
N GLU A 244 26.41 48.87 12.48
CA GLU A 244 26.84 50.20 12.86
C GLU A 244 26.06 50.91 13.98
N GLY A 245 26.72 51.03 15.05
CA GLY A 245 26.50 51.97 16.13
C GLY A 245 27.85 52.48 16.65
N ALA A 246 28.54 53.25 15.83
CA ALA A 246 29.57 54.15 16.33
C ALA A 246 28.89 55.39 16.91
N GLY A 247 29.32 55.85 18.07
CA GLY A 247 28.83 57.07 18.66
C GLY A 247 29.41 57.34 20.04
N ASP A 248 30.52 58.03 20.06
CA ASP A 248 30.94 59.10 20.95
C ASP A 248 30.61 59.06 22.46
N GLN A 249 31.57 59.03 23.22
CA GLN A 249 32.19 59.94 24.27
C GLN A 249 32.91 59.11 25.30
#